data_b6c5ee7a4067420aa268d8a72f76546f
#
_entry.id   b6c5ee7a4067420aa268d8a72f76546f
#
_cell.length_a   1.000
_cell.length_b   1.000
_cell.length_c   1.000
_cell.angle_alpha   90.00
_cell.angle_beta   90.00
_cell.angle_gamma   90.00
#
_symmetry.space_group_name_H-M   'P 1'
#
loop_
_entity.id
_entity.type
_entity.pdbx_description
1 polymer ?
#
loop_
_entity_poly.entity_id
_entity_poly.type
_entity_poly.pdbx_seq_one_letter_code
_entity_poly.pdbx_strand_id
1 'polypeptide(L)'
;MKKKSKIATLLILALTVTLVIGGIVIIVQNKNLFTHGTEEEIKKEQDPREKQLDYLKEHEEEIIEFVKSQNSKIESVQLIWDSLIVEEIGNGTPQGAGFNLSLKGTFNHIKDSDFTVDFPLENENAIPSIDLIGMLNPPSVLKNGGWDKYE
;
A
#
# COMPACT_ATOMS: atom_id res chain seq x y z
N MET A 1 -67.21 6.12 23.91
CA MET A 1 -66.05 5.28 23.60
C MET A 1 -65.05 6.09 22.76
N LYS A 2 -63.97 6.53 23.34
CA LYS A 2 -62.92 7.32 22.61
C LYS A 2 -61.84 6.36 22.14
N LYS A 3 -61.68 6.17 20.82
CA LYS A 3 -60.58 5.45 20.22
C LYS A 3 -59.31 6.31 20.31
N LYS A 4 -58.32 5.85 21.08
CA LYS A 4 -56.97 6.44 21.10
C LYS A 4 -56.25 6.00 19.84
N SER A 5 -55.95 6.97 18.97
CA SER A 5 -55.05 6.81 17.84
C SER A 5 -53.61 6.66 18.38
N LYS A 6 -53.01 5.50 18.15
CA LYS A 6 -51.57 5.30 18.39
C LYS A 6 -50.81 5.89 17.21
N ILE A 7 -50.22 7.04 17.41
CA ILE A 7 -49.24 7.60 16.49
C ILE A 7 -47.98 6.75 16.63
N ALA A 8 -47.73 5.93 15.63
CA ALA A 8 -46.48 5.19 15.51
C ALA A 8 -45.37 6.21 15.15
N THR A 9 -44.52 6.54 16.12
CA THR A 9 -43.32 7.29 15.88
C THR A 9 -42.37 6.43 15.07
N LEU A 10 -42.27 6.71 13.79
CA LEU A 10 -41.30 6.08 12.88
C LEU A 10 -39.93 6.64 13.21
N LEU A 11 -39.15 5.90 13.98
CA LEU A 11 -37.74 6.18 14.19
C LEU A 11 -36.98 5.86 12.88
N ILE A 12 -36.70 6.89 12.11
CA ILE A 12 -35.79 6.80 10.96
C ILE A 12 -34.38 6.67 11.53
N LEU A 13 -33.88 5.46 11.59
CA LEU A 13 -32.48 5.18 11.89
C LEU A 13 -31.67 5.63 10.69
N ALA A 14 -31.07 6.79 10.76
CA ALA A 14 -30.08 7.23 9.77
C ALA A 14 -28.84 6.37 9.94
N LEU A 15 -28.66 5.39 9.03
CA LEU A 15 -27.47 4.57 8.94
C LEU A 15 -26.34 5.45 8.37
N THR A 16 -25.51 6.01 9.26
CA THR A 16 -24.26 6.68 8.84
C THR A 16 -23.22 5.62 8.58
N VAL A 17 -22.95 5.35 7.31
CA VAL A 17 -21.79 4.53 6.91
C VAL A 17 -20.58 5.42 6.94
N THR A 18 -19.70 5.21 7.93
CA THR A 18 -18.42 5.89 8.00
C THR A 18 -17.40 5.02 7.29
N LEU A 19 -17.04 5.40 6.08
CA LEU A 19 -15.92 4.80 5.34
C LEU A 19 -14.66 5.60 5.69
N VAL A 20 -13.77 4.99 6.46
CA VAL A 20 -12.44 5.54 6.73
C VAL A 20 -11.48 5.00 5.67
N ILE A 21 -11.20 5.81 4.66
CA ILE A 21 -10.15 5.54 3.67
C ILE A 21 -9.11 6.63 3.83
N GLY A 22 -7.92 6.26 4.29
CA GLY A 22 -6.73 7.12 4.23
C GLY A 22 -6.84 8.47 4.94
N GLY A 23 -7.39 8.51 6.17
CA GLY A 23 -7.36 9.72 7.02
C GLY A 23 -8.32 10.86 6.62
N ILE A 24 -9.20 10.67 5.65
CA ILE A 24 -10.21 11.66 5.26
C ILE A 24 -11.58 11.16 5.73
N VAL A 25 -12.19 11.84 6.70
CA VAL A 25 -13.57 11.58 7.11
C VAL A 25 -14.49 12.35 6.15
N ILE A 26 -15.19 11.63 5.26
CA ILE A 26 -16.24 12.23 4.43
C ILE A 26 -17.57 12.01 5.14
N ILE A 27 -18.13 13.08 5.70
CA ILE A 27 -19.49 13.06 6.25
C ILE A 27 -20.45 13.38 5.11
N VAL A 28 -21.11 12.35 4.58
CA VAL A 28 -22.20 12.54 3.62
C VAL A 28 -23.48 12.79 4.38
N GLN A 29 -23.86 14.06 4.52
CA GLN A 29 -25.21 14.43 4.97
C GLN A 29 -26.16 14.46 3.78
N ASN A 30 -27.10 13.55 3.76
CA ASN A 30 -28.15 13.50 2.76
C ASN A 30 -29.10 14.70 2.94
N LYS A 31 -28.88 15.79 2.19
CA LYS A 31 -29.83 16.87 2.00
C LYS A 31 -30.28 16.85 0.54
N ASN A 32 -31.52 16.45 0.33
CA ASN A 32 -32.22 16.67 -0.94
C ASN A 32 -32.21 18.17 -1.27
N LEU A 33 -31.39 18.57 -2.22
CA LEU A 33 -31.52 19.84 -2.91
C LEU A 33 -31.38 19.56 -4.41
N PHE A 34 -32.50 19.66 -5.11
CA PHE A 34 -32.51 19.81 -6.55
C PHE A 34 -31.84 21.12 -6.89
N THR A 35 -30.63 21.06 -7.46
CA THR A 35 -30.09 22.13 -8.29
C THR A 35 -29.43 21.47 -9.50
N HIS A 36 -29.98 21.78 -10.67
CA HIS A 36 -29.30 21.57 -11.94
C HIS A 36 -27.99 22.37 -11.93
N GLY A 37 -26.88 21.68 -11.70
CA GLY A 37 -25.54 22.16 -11.91
C GLY A 37 -24.73 20.95 -12.32
N THR A 38 -24.10 21.05 -13.48
CA THR A 38 -23.14 20.09 -13.99
C THR A 38 -22.04 19.91 -12.93
N GLU A 39 -22.17 18.89 -12.07
CA GLU A 39 -21.05 18.43 -11.25
C GLU A 39 -20.11 17.68 -12.19
N GLU A 40 -19.12 18.38 -12.71
CA GLU A 40 -17.87 17.73 -13.09
C GLU A 40 -17.34 17.10 -11.79
N GLU A 41 -17.50 15.77 -11.65
CA GLU A 41 -16.70 14.99 -10.74
C GLU A 41 -15.24 15.25 -11.12
N ILE A 42 -14.59 16.15 -10.37
CA ILE A 42 -13.14 16.21 -10.37
C ILE A 42 -12.71 14.88 -9.76
N LYS A 43 -12.53 13.86 -10.59
CA LYS A 43 -11.82 12.66 -10.28
C LYS A 43 -10.41 13.13 -9.92
N LYS A 44 -10.15 13.29 -8.60
CA LYS A 44 -8.80 13.56 -8.12
C LYS A 44 -7.96 12.37 -8.59
N GLU A 45 -7.17 12.61 -9.63
CA GLU A 45 -6.26 11.59 -10.15
C GLU A 45 -5.33 11.20 -8.98
N GLN A 46 -5.44 9.95 -8.56
CA GLN A 46 -4.65 9.44 -7.45
C GLN A 46 -3.18 9.49 -7.83
N ASP A 47 -2.34 9.97 -6.92
CA ASP A 47 -0.90 10.05 -7.10
C ASP A 47 -0.35 8.66 -7.52
N PRO A 48 0.47 8.57 -8.57
CA PRO A 48 1.08 7.31 -8.98
C PRO A 48 1.74 6.55 -7.83
N ARG A 49 2.39 7.25 -6.91
CA ARG A 49 3.02 6.66 -5.75
C ARG A 49 2.02 6.06 -4.76
N GLU A 50 0.85 6.69 -4.57
CA GLU A 50 -0.23 6.12 -3.77
C GLU A 50 -0.75 4.83 -4.41
N LYS A 51 -0.92 4.80 -5.74
CA LYS A 51 -1.34 3.59 -6.46
C LYS A 51 -0.32 2.45 -6.34
N GLN A 52 0.96 2.76 -6.44
CA GLN A 52 2.05 1.79 -6.25
C GLN A 52 2.03 1.21 -4.84
N LEU A 53 1.89 2.07 -3.82
CA LEU A 53 1.83 1.66 -2.43
C LEU A 53 0.59 0.80 -2.14
N ASP A 54 -0.58 1.19 -2.64
CA ASP A 54 -1.83 0.45 -2.46
C ASP A 54 -1.72 -0.93 -3.09
N TYR A 55 -1.20 -1.03 -4.32
CA TYR A 55 -0.96 -2.30 -4.99
C TYR A 55 -0.06 -3.23 -4.16
N LEU A 56 1.07 -2.73 -3.66
CA LEU A 56 1.98 -3.55 -2.86
C LEU A 56 1.38 -3.98 -1.53
N LYS A 57 0.53 -3.15 -0.91
CA LYS A 57 -0.20 -3.52 0.31
C LYS A 57 -1.24 -4.60 0.05
N GLU A 58 -1.90 -4.58 -1.11
CA GLU A 58 -2.81 -5.65 -1.53
C GLU A 58 -2.09 -6.99 -1.73
N HIS A 59 -0.79 -6.95 -2.08
CA HIS A 59 0.07 -8.12 -2.30
C HIS A 59 1.08 -8.36 -1.17
N GLU A 60 0.79 -7.86 0.04
CA GLU A 60 1.70 -7.98 1.19
C GLU A 60 2.05 -9.44 1.51
N GLU A 61 1.08 -10.34 1.45
CA GLU A 61 1.29 -11.76 1.76
C GLU A 61 2.25 -12.42 0.77
N GLU A 62 2.10 -12.15 -0.53
CA GLU A 62 2.98 -12.67 -1.58
C GLU A 62 4.42 -12.15 -1.42
N ILE A 63 4.59 -10.87 -1.04
CA ILE A 63 5.91 -10.30 -0.73
C ILE A 63 6.53 -11.02 0.46
N ILE A 64 5.78 -11.24 1.53
CA ILE A 64 6.24 -11.95 2.74
C ILE A 64 6.65 -13.39 2.40
N GLU A 65 5.85 -14.10 1.62
CA GLU A 65 6.16 -15.46 1.19
C GLU A 65 7.41 -15.51 0.32
N PHE A 66 7.57 -14.56 -0.60
CA PHE A 66 8.77 -14.44 -1.41
C PHE A 66 10.03 -14.27 -0.53
N VAL A 67 10.01 -13.35 0.44
CA VAL A 67 11.14 -13.11 1.36
C VAL A 67 11.45 -14.36 2.19
N LYS A 68 10.44 -15.04 2.73
CA LYS A 68 10.62 -16.30 3.47
C LYS A 68 11.22 -17.40 2.60
N SER A 69 10.89 -17.42 1.32
CA SER A 69 11.45 -18.42 0.38
C SER A 69 12.95 -18.24 0.16
N GLN A 70 13.50 -17.04 0.39
CA GLN A 70 14.93 -16.76 0.22
C GLN A 70 15.80 -17.39 1.32
N ASN A 71 15.22 -17.65 2.50
CA ASN A 71 15.92 -18.32 3.60
C ASN A 71 14.91 -18.97 4.55
N SER A 72 14.99 -20.30 4.69
CA SER A 72 14.07 -21.10 5.51
C SER A 72 14.11 -20.77 7.01
N LYS A 73 15.08 -20.00 7.48
CA LYS A 73 15.18 -19.53 8.87
C LYS A 73 14.42 -18.22 9.10
N ILE A 74 13.85 -17.61 8.05
CA ILE A 74 13.00 -16.43 8.18
C ILE A 74 11.58 -16.88 8.51
N GLU A 75 11.18 -16.67 9.76
CA GLU A 75 9.85 -17.05 10.26
C GLU A 75 8.85 -15.90 10.19
N SER A 76 9.32 -14.66 10.37
CA SER A 76 8.50 -13.45 10.30
C SER A 76 9.19 -12.34 9.50
N VAL A 77 8.37 -11.52 8.80
CA VAL A 77 8.82 -10.41 7.97
C VAL A 77 8.07 -9.15 8.40
N GLN A 78 8.77 -8.03 8.47
CA GLN A 78 8.22 -6.72 8.75
C GLN A 78 8.59 -5.78 7.60
N LEU A 79 7.59 -5.37 6.79
CA LEU A 79 7.77 -4.42 5.70
C LEU A 79 7.81 -2.98 6.22
N ILE A 80 8.70 -2.17 5.70
CA ILE A 80 8.88 -0.76 6.06
C ILE A 80 8.28 0.09 4.93
N TRP A 81 6.97 0.33 4.96
CA TRP A 81 6.24 1.01 3.89
C TRP A 81 6.77 2.41 3.57
N ASP A 82 7.29 3.12 4.55
CA ASP A 82 7.89 4.46 4.37
C ASP A 82 9.23 4.41 3.62
N SER A 83 9.81 3.22 3.43
CA SER A 83 11.05 3.02 2.69
C SER A 83 10.85 2.89 1.18
N LEU A 84 9.60 2.89 0.72
CA LEU A 84 9.29 2.75 -0.71
C LEU A 84 9.95 3.86 -1.52
N ILE A 85 10.74 3.48 -2.52
CA ILE A 85 11.44 4.40 -3.40
C ILE A 85 11.41 3.89 -4.85
N VAL A 86 11.29 4.82 -5.79
CA VAL A 86 11.45 4.55 -7.22
C VAL A 86 12.69 5.25 -7.70
N GLU A 87 13.59 4.52 -8.34
CA GLU A 87 14.85 5.04 -8.86
C GLU A 87 15.05 4.63 -10.33
N GLU A 88 15.66 5.50 -11.12
CA GLU A 88 16.06 5.17 -12.48
C GLU A 88 17.28 4.24 -12.46
N ILE A 89 17.22 3.16 -13.24
CA ILE A 89 18.36 2.26 -13.40
C ILE A 89 19.28 2.79 -14.49
N GLY A 90 20.46 3.23 -14.10
CA GLY A 90 21.50 3.62 -15.04
C GLY A 90 22.10 2.42 -15.77
N ASN A 91 22.21 2.50 -17.11
CA ASN A 91 22.90 1.49 -17.94
C ASN A 91 24.07 2.07 -18.74
N GLY A 92 24.48 3.31 -18.42
CA GLY A 92 25.54 4.03 -19.13
C GLY A 92 25.08 4.66 -20.45
N THR A 93 23.80 4.58 -20.80
CA THR A 93 23.20 5.28 -21.94
C THR A 93 22.30 6.44 -21.47
N PRO A 94 22.06 7.48 -22.31
CA PRO A 94 21.16 8.57 -21.95
C PRO A 94 19.69 8.14 -21.70
N GLN A 95 19.29 6.97 -22.20
CA GLN A 95 17.93 6.45 -22.06
C GLN A 95 17.71 5.63 -20.78
N GLY A 96 18.79 5.31 -20.02
CA GLY A 96 18.69 4.46 -18.84
C GLY A 96 18.34 3.00 -19.18
N ALA A 97 18.08 2.18 -18.14
CA ALA A 97 17.63 0.78 -18.26
C ALA A 97 16.19 0.57 -17.73
N GLY A 98 15.45 1.65 -17.51
CA GLY A 98 14.14 1.64 -16.88
C GLY A 98 14.19 2.13 -15.44
N PHE A 99 13.18 1.75 -14.67
CA PHE A 99 13.03 2.15 -13.27
C PHE A 99 12.96 0.91 -12.38
N ASN A 100 13.31 1.08 -11.13
CA ASN A 100 13.15 0.08 -10.10
C ASN A 100 12.41 0.67 -8.90
N LEU A 101 11.41 -0.04 -8.42
CA LEU A 101 10.76 0.26 -7.17
C LEU A 101 11.31 -0.68 -6.10
N SER A 102 11.85 -0.12 -5.04
CA SER A 102 12.45 -0.88 -3.93
C SER A 102 11.66 -0.68 -2.65
N LEU A 103 11.48 -1.77 -1.91
CA LEU A 103 10.85 -1.77 -0.59
C LEU A 103 11.74 -2.54 0.40
N LYS A 104 12.06 -1.91 1.52
CA LYS A 104 12.87 -2.51 2.58
C LYS A 104 12.02 -3.18 3.66
N GLY A 105 12.66 -4.06 4.38
CA GLY A 105 12.07 -4.66 5.56
C GLY A 105 13.09 -5.27 6.50
N THR A 106 12.59 -5.78 7.61
CA THR A 106 13.32 -6.53 8.61
C THR A 106 12.68 -7.90 8.79
N PHE A 107 13.36 -8.81 9.47
CA PHE A 107 12.82 -10.15 9.68
C PHE A 107 13.14 -10.68 11.08
N ASN A 108 12.35 -11.65 11.54
CA ASN A 108 12.50 -12.35 12.82
C ASN A 108 12.59 -11.41 14.04
N HIS A 109 12.07 -10.18 13.94
CA HIS A 109 12.19 -9.13 14.97
C HIS A 109 13.65 -8.82 15.35
N ILE A 110 14.61 -9.14 14.48
CA ILE A 110 16.02 -8.80 14.67
C ILE A 110 16.20 -7.34 14.31
N LYS A 111 16.54 -6.49 15.29
CA LYS A 111 16.64 -5.03 15.09
C LYS A 111 17.59 -4.63 13.96
N ASP A 112 18.70 -5.33 13.83
CA ASP A 112 19.75 -5.05 12.86
C ASP A 112 19.72 -6.10 11.73
N SER A 113 18.52 -6.45 11.26
CA SER A 113 18.29 -7.23 10.06
C SER A 113 17.84 -6.31 8.91
N ASP A 114 18.13 -6.69 7.68
CA ASP A 114 17.78 -5.94 6.49
C ASP A 114 17.54 -6.86 5.29
N PHE A 115 16.56 -6.50 4.50
CA PHE A 115 16.37 -6.98 3.13
C PHE A 115 15.74 -5.90 2.29
N THR A 116 15.92 -6.00 0.98
CA THR A 116 15.24 -5.16 0.00
C THR A 116 14.65 -6.03 -1.08
N VAL A 117 13.37 -5.87 -1.34
CA VAL A 117 12.70 -6.43 -2.53
C VAL A 117 12.60 -5.36 -3.60
N ASP A 118 12.72 -5.78 -4.84
CA ASP A 118 12.83 -4.94 -6.01
C ASP A 118 11.76 -5.34 -7.05
N PHE A 119 11.18 -4.33 -7.69
CA PHE A 119 10.19 -4.48 -8.75
C PHE A 119 10.61 -3.63 -9.94
N PRO A 120 10.99 -4.25 -11.07
CA PRO A 120 11.29 -3.49 -12.28
C PRO A 120 10.05 -2.80 -12.82
N LEU A 121 10.21 -1.55 -13.28
CA LEU A 121 9.15 -0.72 -13.83
C LEU A 121 9.55 -0.22 -15.23
N GLU A 122 8.58 -0.11 -16.13
CA GLU A 122 8.78 0.47 -17.45
C GLU A 122 8.99 2.00 -17.40
N ASN A 123 8.36 2.67 -16.44
CA ASN A 123 8.50 4.08 -16.15
C ASN A 123 8.22 4.35 -14.66
N GLU A 124 8.57 5.54 -14.17
CA GLU A 124 8.46 5.91 -12.74
C GLU A 124 7.05 5.83 -12.16
N ASN A 125 6.02 5.94 -13.01
CA ASN A 125 4.62 5.95 -12.60
C ASN A 125 3.91 4.61 -12.84
N ALA A 126 4.61 3.60 -13.40
CA ALA A 126 4.06 2.30 -13.67
C ALA A 126 3.69 1.57 -12.36
N ILE A 127 2.61 0.80 -12.40
CA ILE A 127 2.26 -0.09 -11.29
C ILE A 127 3.19 -1.29 -11.34
N PRO A 128 3.82 -1.69 -10.21
CA PRO A 128 4.67 -2.87 -10.17
C PRO A 128 3.86 -4.14 -10.44
N SER A 129 4.54 -5.23 -10.81
CA SER A 129 3.94 -6.56 -10.89
C SER A 129 4.57 -7.46 -9.84
N ILE A 130 3.73 -8.13 -9.05
CA ILE A 130 4.20 -9.10 -8.05
C ILE A 130 4.93 -10.27 -8.69
N ASP A 131 4.58 -10.64 -9.92
CA ASP A 131 5.25 -11.71 -10.68
C ASP A 131 6.70 -11.39 -11.03
N LEU A 132 7.09 -10.12 -10.96
CA LEU A 132 8.44 -9.63 -11.27
C LEU A 132 9.24 -9.31 -10.00
N ILE A 133 8.74 -9.67 -8.82
CA ILE A 133 9.46 -9.45 -7.55
C ILE A 133 10.84 -10.09 -7.58
N GLY A 134 11.84 -9.35 -7.15
CA GLY A 134 13.21 -9.81 -7.07
C GLY A 134 13.91 -9.35 -5.80
N MET A 135 15.12 -9.84 -5.60
CA MET A 135 15.99 -9.45 -4.50
C MET A 135 17.44 -9.50 -4.98
N LEU A 136 18.11 -8.36 -5.03
CA LEU A 136 19.50 -8.28 -5.51
C LEU A 136 20.50 -8.82 -4.49
N ASN A 137 20.24 -8.58 -3.20
CA ASN A 137 21.11 -9.02 -2.12
C ASN A 137 20.33 -9.94 -1.18
N PRO A 138 20.94 -11.02 -0.67
CA PRO A 138 20.28 -11.90 0.28
C PRO A 138 19.94 -11.17 1.59
N PRO A 139 18.91 -11.62 2.33
CA PRO A 139 18.63 -11.11 3.67
C PRO A 139 19.88 -11.14 4.55
N SER A 140 20.14 -10.07 5.26
CA SER A 140 21.38 -9.86 6.01
C SER A 140 21.15 -9.33 7.42
N VAL A 141 22.15 -9.49 8.26
CA VAL A 141 22.17 -8.97 9.63
C VAL A 141 23.48 -8.24 9.89
N LEU A 142 23.41 -7.17 10.69
CA LEU A 142 24.59 -6.42 11.07
C LEU A 142 25.36 -7.20 12.16
N LYS A 143 26.60 -7.57 11.87
CA LYS A 143 27.52 -8.24 12.81
C LYS A 143 28.89 -7.57 12.78
N ASN A 144 29.41 -7.24 13.96
CA ASN A 144 30.77 -6.66 14.11
C ASN A 144 31.02 -5.44 13.21
N GLY A 145 30.00 -4.64 12.94
CA GLY A 145 30.10 -3.44 12.09
C GLY A 145 30.04 -3.68 10.58
N GLY A 146 29.72 -4.90 10.14
CA GLY A 146 29.48 -5.27 8.73
C GLY A 146 28.16 -6.00 8.54
N TRP A 147 27.61 -5.93 7.33
CA TRP A 147 26.41 -6.71 6.94
C TRP A 147 26.83 -8.10 6.47
N ASP A 148 26.38 -9.12 7.17
CA ASP A 148 26.62 -10.52 6.83
C ASP A 148 25.29 -11.15 6.36
N LYS A 149 25.39 -12.03 5.36
CA LYS A 149 24.25 -12.85 4.94
C LYS A 149 23.69 -13.60 6.16
N TYR A 150 22.35 -13.60 6.27
CA TYR A 150 21.67 -14.37 7.32
C TYR A 150 21.72 -15.87 7.00
N GLU A 151 22.39 -16.65 7.86
CA GLU A 151 22.58 -18.10 7.73
C GLU A 151 21.98 -18.87 8.92
#